data_1ced829a7c2ad0c7d69786c560fcc6a9
#
_entry.id   1ced829a7c2ad0c7d69786c560fcc6a9
#
_cell.length_a   1.000
_cell.length_b   1.000
_cell.length_c   1.000
_cell.angle_alpha   90.00
_cell.angle_beta   90.00
_cell.angle_gamma   90.00
#
_symmetry.space_group_name_H-M   'P 1'
#
loop_
_entity.id
_entity.type
_entity.pdbx_description
1 polymer ?
#
loop_
_entity_poly.entity_id
_entity_poly.type
_entity_poly.pdbx_seq_one_letter_code
_entity_poly.pdbx_strand_id
1 'polypeptide(L)'
;MQPYIKVENLTKSYGGLKAIEEITLEIRKGEILSLVGDNGAGKSTFVKTLAGAQLPDSGRIEIDGEAVKLESPKKASSYGIGCLHQGLGLIDTLNVPENVFLGRELQSKVLGIFPQLDYQRMRIETRDLLNQFSIKLPKLNDAVVNLSGG
;
A
#
# COMPACT_ATOMS: atom_id res chain seq x y z
N MET A 1 -15.51 -9.47 19.88
CA MET A 1 -14.13 -9.41 19.35
C MET A 1 -13.82 -7.95 19.09
N GLN A 2 -12.65 -7.49 19.54
CA GLN A 2 -12.22 -6.11 19.34
C GLN A 2 -11.92 -5.86 17.85
N PRO A 3 -12.35 -4.74 17.25
CA PRO A 3 -12.03 -4.42 15.86
C PRO A 3 -10.52 -4.22 15.71
N TYR A 4 -9.99 -4.59 14.53
CA TYR A 4 -8.58 -4.34 14.20
C TYR A 4 -8.35 -2.90 13.76
N ILE A 5 -9.25 -2.38 12.92
CA ILE A 5 -9.27 -0.96 12.56
C ILE A 5 -10.63 -0.40 13.00
N LYS A 6 -10.59 0.70 13.72
CA LYS A 6 -11.78 1.46 14.10
C LYS A 6 -11.64 2.89 13.60
N VAL A 7 -12.67 3.36 12.94
CA VAL A 7 -12.78 4.73 12.43
C VAL A 7 -13.98 5.38 13.09
N GLU A 8 -13.81 6.57 13.67
CA GLU A 8 -14.85 7.29 14.38
C GLU A 8 -14.98 8.72 13.82
N ASN A 9 -16.17 9.08 13.36
CA ASN A 9 -16.56 10.41 12.89
C ASN A 9 -15.57 11.05 11.92
N LEU A 10 -15.01 10.22 11.01
CA LEU A 10 -13.99 10.67 10.07
C LEU A 10 -14.59 11.61 9.04
N THR A 11 -14.04 12.80 8.93
CA THR A 11 -14.51 13.84 8.00
C THR A 11 -13.35 14.37 7.19
N LYS A 12 -13.59 14.59 5.88
CA LYS A 12 -12.66 15.24 4.96
C LYS A 12 -13.39 16.12 3.96
N SER A 13 -12.93 17.35 3.83
CA SER A 13 -13.47 18.35 2.91
C SER A 13 -12.41 18.87 1.95
N TYR A 14 -12.83 19.32 0.79
CA TYR A 14 -12.01 20.01 -0.21
C TYR A 14 -12.74 21.28 -0.67
N GLY A 15 -12.13 22.44 -0.43
CA GLY A 15 -12.71 23.72 -0.87
C GLY A 15 -14.16 23.95 -0.42
N GLY A 16 -14.51 23.52 0.81
CA GLY A 16 -15.86 23.63 1.37
C GLY A 16 -16.81 22.49 1.01
N LEU A 17 -16.47 21.62 0.08
CA LEU A 17 -17.24 20.41 -0.23
C LEU A 17 -16.82 19.26 0.67
N LYS A 18 -17.74 18.69 1.45
CA LYS A 18 -17.50 17.51 2.26
C LYS A 18 -17.41 16.27 1.36
N ALA A 19 -16.24 15.71 1.23
CA ALA A 19 -16.01 14.48 0.45
C ALA A 19 -16.36 13.22 1.25
N ILE A 20 -16.13 13.24 2.56
CA ILE A 20 -16.63 12.28 3.54
C ILE A 20 -17.05 13.05 4.79
N GLU A 21 -18.12 12.62 5.43
CA GLU A 21 -18.68 13.27 6.61
C GLU A 21 -19.04 12.23 7.67
N GLU A 22 -18.43 12.37 8.84
CA GLU A 22 -18.70 11.60 10.06
C GLU A 22 -18.75 10.07 9.84
N ILE A 23 -17.86 9.56 8.98
CA ILE A 23 -17.80 8.12 8.72
C ILE A 23 -17.33 7.41 9.98
N THR A 24 -18.15 6.46 10.43
CA THR A 24 -17.82 5.56 11.54
C THR A 24 -17.98 4.12 11.08
N LEU A 25 -16.92 3.32 11.20
CA LEU A 25 -16.92 1.90 10.85
C LEU A 25 -15.83 1.13 11.60
N GLU A 26 -16.01 -0.17 11.65
CA GLU A 26 -15.06 -1.10 12.25
C GLU A 26 -14.69 -2.19 11.24
N ILE A 27 -13.42 -2.59 11.23
CA ILE A 27 -12.90 -3.69 10.41
C ILE A 27 -12.23 -4.69 11.34
N ARG A 28 -12.60 -5.96 11.24
CA ARG A 28 -12.07 -7.05 12.06
C ARG A 28 -10.92 -7.77 11.35
N LYS A 29 -10.09 -8.46 12.12
CA LYS A 29 -9.06 -9.34 11.53
C LYS A 29 -9.70 -10.44 10.69
N GLY A 30 -9.20 -10.62 9.46
CA GLY A 30 -9.71 -11.62 8.52
C GLY A 30 -11.02 -11.26 7.81
N GLU A 31 -11.54 -10.05 8.03
CA GLU A 31 -12.75 -9.55 7.39
C GLU A 31 -12.46 -8.99 5.98
N ILE A 32 -13.38 -9.24 5.05
CA ILE A 32 -13.42 -8.58 3.75
C ILE A 32 -14.56 -7.57 3.78
N LEU A 33 -14.21 -6.28 3.81
CA LEU A 33 -15.17 -5.19 3.80
C LEU A 33 -15.25 -4.58 2.41
N SER A 34 -16.45 -4.56 1.81
CA SER A 34 -16.69 -3.90 0.53
C SER A 34 -17.23 -2.50 0.72
N LEU A 35 -16.58 -1.51 0.12
CA LEU A 35 -17.01 -0.12 0.12
C LEU A 35 -17.75 0.19 -1.19
N VAL A 36 -19.07 0.30 -1.13
CA VAL A 36 -19.95 0.51 -2.28
C VAL A 36 -20.60 1.89 -2.24
N GLY A 37 -20.99 2.41 -3.39
CA GLY A 37 -21.64 3.73 -3.53
C GLY A 37 -21.36 4.36 -4.90
N ASP A 38 -22.07 5.42 -5.21
CA ASP A 38 -21.96 6.14 -6.48
C ASP A 38 -20.61 6.82 -6.71
N ASN A 39 -20.36 7.25 -7.93
CA ASN A 39 -19.20 8.08 -8.25
C ASN A 39 -19.32 9.41 -7.48
N GLY A 40 -18.22 9.79 -6.79
CA GLY A 40 -18.25 10.96 -5.92
C GLY A 40 -18.68 10.73 -4.47
N ALA A 41 -19.14 9.53 -4.10
CA ALA A 41 -19.57 9.19 -2.73
C ALA A 41 -18.43 9.14 -1.67
N GLY A 42 -17.24 9.62 -1.99
CA GLY A 42 -16.14 9.71 -1.03
C GLY A 42 -15.31 8.43 -0.83
N LYS A 43 -15.62 7.32 -1.52
CA LYS A 43 -14.91 6.03 -1.37
C LYS A 43 -13.38 6.16 -1.51
N SER A 44 -12.92 6.81 -2.58
CA SER A 44 -11.48 7.01 -2.83
C SER A 44 -10.86 7.95 -1.80
N THR A 45 -11.60 8.93 -1.30
CA THR A 45 -11.17 9.83 -0.21
C THR A 45 -10.96 9.04 1.07
N PHE A 46 -11.90 8.19 1.43
CA PHE A 46 -11.81 7.32 2.61
C PHE A 46 -10.58 6.39 2.53
N VAL A 47 -10.43 5.67 1.41
CA VAL A 47 -9.27 4.78 1.19
C VAL A 47 -7.94 5.54 1.25
N LYS A 48 -7.86 6.72 0.59
CA LYS A 48 -6.64 7.56 0.64
C LYS A 48 -6.33 8.04 2.05
N THR A 49 -7.34 8.32 2.87
CA THR A 49 -7.15 8.71 4.28
C THR A 49 -6.59 7.55 5.10
N LEU A 50 -7.12 6.34 4.95
CA LEU A 50 -6.58 5.14 5.60
C LEU A 50 -5.18 4.78 5.10
N ALA A 51 -4.91 5.00 3.82
CA ALA A 51 -3.58 4.77 3.24
C ALA A 51 -2.54 5.85 3.63
N GLY A 52 -2.92 6.88 4.40
CA GLY A 52 -2.03 7.96 4.79
C GLY A 52 -1.63 8.90 3.66
N ALA A 53 -2.32 8.83 2.51
CA ALA A 53 -2.07 9.73 1.37
C ALA A 53 -2.67 11.13 1.60
N GLN A 54 -3.54 11.27 2.58
CA GLN A 54 -4.13 12.54 3.01
C GLN A 54 -4.57 12.45 4.47
N LEU A 55 -4.57 13.59 5.16
CA LEU A 55 -5.06 13.69 6.52
C LEU A 55 -6.56 13.99 6.54
N PRO A 56 -7.33 13.40 7.48
CA PRO A 56 -8.69 13.82 7.75
C PRO A 56 -8.69 15.22 8.37
N ASP A 57 -9.82 15.93 8.26
CA ASP A 57 -10.01 17.22 8.93
C ASP A 57 -10.45 17.02 10.39
N SER A 58 -11.21 15.95 10.64
CA SER A 58 -11.62 15.54 11.99
C SER A 58 -11.88 14.04 12.05
N GLY A 59 -12.12 13.54 13.26
CA GLY A 59 -12.34 12.13 13.54
C GLY A 59 -11.09 11.42 14.06
N ARG A 60 -11.23 10.11 14.31
CA ARG A 60 -10.19 9.29 14.92
C ARG A 60 -10.04 7.97 14.19
N ILE A 61 -8.82 7.51 14.08
CA ILE A 61 -8.49 6.17 13.58
C ILE A 61 -7.75 5.44 14.69
N GLU A 62 -8.17 4.20 14.97
CA GLU A 62 -7.49 3.28 15.87
C GLU A 62 -7.08 2.03 15.10
N ILE A 63 -5.90 1.50 15.42
CA ILE A 63 -5.41 0.23 14.92
C ILE A 63 -4.99 -0.63 16.11
N ASP A 64 -5.57 -1.81 16.21
CA ASP A 64 -5.36 -2.75 17.34
C ASP A 64 -5.59 -2.11 18.72
N GLY A 65 -6.56 -1.17 18.81
CA GLY A 65 -6.93 -0.43 20.01
C GLY A 65 -6.09 0.81 20.30
N GLU A 66 -5.09 1.12 19.50
CA GLU A 66 -4.25 2.31 19.65
C GLU A 66 -4.68 3.41 18.68
N ALA A 67 -4.86 4.64 19.19
CA ALA A 67 -5.13 5.80 18.35
C ALA A 67 -3.90 6.16 17.51
N VAL A 68 -4.08 6.27 16.21
CA VAL A 68 -2.99 6.53 15.27
C VAL A 68 -3.27 7.74 14.38
N LYS A 69 -2.19 8.43 13.99
CA LYS A 69 -2.24 9.42 12.90
C LYS A 69 -1.49 8.88 11.70
N LEU A 70 -2.20 8.70 10.60
CA LEU A 70 -1.66 8.19 9.34
C LEU A 70 -1.21 9.37 8.47
N GLU A 71 -0.10 10.00 8.84
CA GLU A 71 0.40 11.25 8.24
C GLU A 71 1.11 11.04 6.90
N SER A 72 1.41 9.80 6.54
CA SER A 72 2.06 9.45 5.27
C SER A 72 1.82 7.99 4.93
N PRO A 73 1.93 7.60 3.63
CA PRO A 73 1.85 6.20 3.23
C PRO A 73 2.90 5.32 3.94
N LYS A 74 4.08 5.86 4.19
CA LYS A 74 5.13 5.17 4.95
C LYS A 74 4.69 4.87 6.39
N LYS A 75 4.02 5.83 7.02
CA LYS A 75 3.46 5.66 8.37
C LYS A 75 2.32 4.64 8.38
N ALA A 76 1.40 4.71 7.40
CA ALA A 76 0.34 3.72 7.26
C ALA A 76 0.91 2.30 7.04
N SER A 77 1.93 2.16 6.19
CA SER A 77 2.63 0.89 5.96
C SER A 77 3.30 0.34 7.23
N SER A 78 3.79 1.19 8.13
CA SER A 78 4.37 0.73 9.41
C SER A 78 3.34 0.10 10.36
N TYR A 79 2.05 0.37 10.15
CA TYR A 79 0.92 -0.31 10.83
C TYR A 79 0.35 -1.49 10.01
N GLY A 80 1.02 -1.90 8.92
CA GLY A 80 0.58 -3.00 8.07
C GLY A 80 -0.49 -2.63 7.04
N ILE A 81 -0.81 -1.36 6.85
CA ILE A 81 -1.76 -0.92 5.82
C ILE A 81 -1.04 -0.83 4.48
N GLY A 82 -1.43 -1.71 3.55
CA GLY A 82 -1.07 -1.64 2.13
C GLY A 82 -2.20 -1.07 1.29
N CYS A 83 -1.88 -0.28 0.29
CA CYS A 83 -2.87 0.25 -0.66
C CYS A 83 -2.48 -0.13 -2.08
N LEU A 84 -3.41 -0.78 -2.78
CA LEU A 84 -3.28 -1.04 -4.21
C LEU A 84 -4.13 -0.01 -4.97
N HIS A 85 -3.47 0.80 -5.79
CA HIS A 85 -4.14 1.78 -6.64
C HIS A 85 -4.72 1.14 -7.90
N GLN A 86 -5.68 1.82 -8.56
CA GLN A 86 -6.32 1.33 -9.79
C GLN A 86 -5.34 1.13 -10.97
N GLY A 87 -4.24 1.87 -11.01
CA GLY A 87 -3.12 1.57 -11.90
C GLY A 87 -2.25 0.47 -11.29
N LEU A 88 -1.66 -0.37 -12.12
CA LEU A 88 -0.81 -1.47 -11.66
C LEU A 88 0.37 -1.01 -10.78
N GLY A 89 0.68 0.31 -10.79
CA GLY A 89 1.76 0.89 -10.01
C GLY A 89 3.14 0.38 -10.39
N LEU A 90 3.23 -0.34 -11.51
CA LEU A 90 4.47 -0.86 -12.05
C LEU A 90 5.16 0.19 -12.92
N ILE A 91 6.47 0.24 -12.84
CA ILE A 91 7.29 1.01 -13.78
C ILE A 91 7.68 0.08 -14.93
N ASP A 92 7.12 0.32 -16.09
CA ASP A 92 7.20 -0.55 -17.27
C ASP A 92 8.65 -0.82 -17.74
N THR A 93 9.52 0.16 -17.54
CA THR A 93 10.94 0.09 -17.93
C THR A 93 11.82 -0.68 -16.96
N LEU A 94 11.35 -0.93 -15.74
CA LEU A 94 12.06 -1.71 -14.73
C LEU A 94 11.72 -3.19 -14.85
N ASN A 95 12.63 -4.05 -14.41
CA ASN A 95 12.39 -5.48 -14.31
C ASN A 95 11.55 -5.82 -13.05
N VAL A 96 11.16 -7.09 -12.90
CA VAL A 96 10.28 -7.51 -11.79
C VAL A 96 10.93 -7.30 -10.42
N PRO A 97 12.19 -7.72 -10.16
CA PRO A 97 12.86 -7.42 -8.89
C PRO A 97 12.95 -5.94 -8.56
N GLU A 98 13.25 -5.08 -9.54
CA GLU A 98 13.31 -3.63 -9.34
C GLU A 98 11.94 -3.03 -8.98
N ASN A 99 10.87 -3.50 -9.59
CA ASN A 99 9.51 -3.11 -9.23
C ASN A 99 9.12 -3.59 -7.83
N VAL A 100 9.44 -4.85 -7.46
CA VAL A 100 9.12 -5.41 -6.13
C VAL A 100 9.83 -4.63 -5.02
N PHE A 101 11.07 -4.22 -5.25
CA PHE A 101 11.88 -3.53 -4.25
C PHE A 101 11.92 -2.01 -4.41
N LEU A 102 11.09 -1.44 -5.28
CA LEU A 102 11.06 -0.01 -5.53
C LEU A 102 10.86 0.80 -4.23
N GLY A 103 11.79 1.70 -3.93
CA GLY A 103 11.80 2.52 -2.71
C GLY A 103 12.19 1.77 -1.43
N ARG A 104 12.59 0.50 -1.53
CA ARG A 104 13.13 -0.34 -0.44
C ARG A 104 14.21 -1.28 -0.95
N GLU A 105 15.02 -0.78 -1.87
CA GLU A 105 16.07 -1.55 -2.55
C GLU A 105 17.05 -2.15 -1.55
N LEU A 106 17.39 -3.42 -1.76
CA LEU A 106 18.38 -4.10 -0.95
C LEU A 106 19.78 -3.63 -1.33
N GLN A 107 20.59 -3.35 -0.32
CA GLN A 107 21.95 -2.86 -0.50
C GLN A 107 22.96 -3.87 0.06
N SER A 108 24.05 -4.04 -0.65
CA SER A 108 25.28 -4.70 -0.19
C SER A 108 26.40 -3.67 -0.09
N LYS A 109 27.48 -4.02 0.63
CA LYS A 109 28.66 -3.16 0.73
C LYS A 109 29.79 -3.74 -0.11
N VAL A 110 30.23 -3.02 -1.12
CA VAL A 110 31.45 -3.35 -1.87
C VAL A 110 32.66 -2.84 -1.09
N LEU A 111 33.65 -3.70 -0.91
CA LEU A 111 34.85 -3.45 -0.08
C LEU A 111 34.50 -2.98 1.37
N GLY A 112 33.33 -3.34 1.87
CA GLY A 112 32.89 -2.98 3.21
C GLY A 112 32.48 -1.51 3.43
N ILE A 113 32.62 -0.64 2.42
CA ILE A 113 32.49 0.82 2.56
C ILE A 113 31.43 1.39 1.61
N PHE A 114 31.41 0.98 0.35
CA PHE A 114 30.54 1.58 -0.66
C PHE A 114 29.21 0.85 -0.76
N PRO A 115 28.05 1.56 -0.54
CA PRO A 115 26.74 0.95 -0.75
C PRO A 115 26.50 0.70 -2.24
N GLN A 116 26.10 -0.51 -2.59
CA GLN A 116 25.71 -0.92 -3.93
C GLN A 116 24.37 -1.67 -3.86
N LEU A 117 23.56 -1.58 -4.90
CA LEU A 117 22.34 -2.37 -5.01
C LEU A 117 22.67 -3.86 -5.10
N ASP A 118 22.02 -4.66 -4.26
CA ASP A 118 22.15 -6.10 -4.24
C ASP A 118 21.11 -6.76 -5.16
N TYR A 119 21.31 -6.62 -6.46
CA TYR A 119 20.42 -7.18 -7.47
C TYR A 119 20.25 -8.69 -7.35
N GLN A 120 21.30 -9.40 -6.93
CA GLN A 120 21.23 -10.85 -6.81
C GLN A 120 20.29 -11.27 -5.69
N ARG A 121 20.39 -10.62 -4.55
CA ARG A 121 19.50 -10.85 -3.41
C ARG A 121 18.08 -10.45 -3.72
N MET A 122 17.86 -9.27 -4.31
CA MET A 122 16.54 -8.82 -4.76
C MET A 122 15.88 -9.85 -5.69
N ARG A 123 16.65 -10.43 -6.61
CA ARG A 123 16.15 -11.45 -7.54
C ARG A 123 15.77 -12.76 -6.85
N ILE A 124 16.55 -13.21 -5.89
CA ILE A 124 16.28 -14.43 -5.12
C ILE A 124 14.99 -14.21 -4.30
N GLU A 125 14.93 -13.16 -3.52
CA GLU A 125 13.77 -12.85 -2.67
C GLU A 125 12.48 -12.62 -3.50
N THR A 126 12.59 -11.99 -4.69
CA THR A 126 11.47 -11.87 -5.62
C THR A 126 10.97 -13.23 -6.09
N ARG A 127 11.89 -14.14 -6.46
CA ARG A 127 11.52 -15.49 -6.91
C ARG A 127 10.80 -16.26 -5.80
N ASP A 128 11.31 -16.17 -4.58
CA ASP A 128 10.71 -16.84 -3.43
C ASP A 128 9.31 -16.28 -3.13
N LEU A 129 9.15 -14.97 -3.22
CA LEU A 129 7.84 -14.31 -3.08
C LEU A 129 6.85 -14.81 -4.15
N LEU A 130 7.24 -14.83 -5.43
CA LEU A 130 6.37 -15.29 -6.52
C LEU A 130 5.99 -16.77 -6.36
N ASN A 131 6.92 -17.61 -5.90
CA ASN A 131 6.67 -19.02 -5.62
C ASN A 131 5.61 -19.22 -4.52
N GLN A 132 5.59 -18.39 -3.48
CA GLN A 132 4.56 -18.43 -2.43
C GLN A 132 3.15 -18.21 -2.99
N PHE A 133 3.02 -17.41 -4.04
CA PHE A 133 1.75 -17.17 -4.74
C PHE A 133 1.52 -18.09 -5.94
N SER A 134 2.39 -19.11 -6.15
CA SER A 134 2.33 -20.00 -7.31
C SER A 134 2.44 -19.28 -8.66
N ILE A 135 3.05 -18.09 -8.70
CA ILE A 135 3.25 -17.29 -9.92
C ILE A 135 4.55 -17.73 -10.59
N LYS A 136 4.46 -18.18 -11.84
CA LYS A 136 5.61 -18.59 -12.65
C LYS A 136 5.93 -17.50 -13.67
N LEU A 137 6.99 -16.75 -13.44
CA LEU A 137 7.53 -15.79 -14.41
C LEU A 137 8.87 -16.30 -14.94
N PRO A 138 8.97 -16.70 -16.23
CA PRO A 138 10.18 -17.28 -16.79
C PRO A 138 11.34 -16.28 -16.92
N LYS A 139 11.04 -14.99 -17.04
CA LYS A 139 12.02 -13.93 -17.35
C LYS A 139 11.94 -12.79 -16.34
N LEU A 140 12.44 -12.99 -15.13
CA LEU A 140 12.44 -11.97 -14.06
C LEU A 140 13.29 -10.74 -14.39
N ASN A 141 14.28 -10.86 -15.26
CA ASN A 141 15.21 -9.78 -15.58
C ASN A 141 14.75 -8.91 -16.76
N ASP A 142 13.71 -9.30 -17.48
CA ASP A 142 13.18 -8.48 -18.56
C ASP A 142 12.34 -7.33 -17.97
N ALA A 143 12.32 -6.20 -18.67
CA ALA A 143 11.45 -5.08 -18.31
C ALA A 143 9.98 -5.54 -18.33
N VAL A 144 9.20 -5.03 -17.39
CA VAL A 144 7.80 -5.45 -17.19
C VAL A 144 6.96 -5.24 -18.46
N VAL A 145 7.26 -4.21 -19.25
CA VAL A 145 6.60 -3.96 -20.56
C VAL A 145 6.71 -5.15 -21.52
N ASN A 146 7.75 -5.96 -21.40
CA ASN A 146 7.97 -7.13 -22.26
C ASN A 146 7.33 -8.42 -21.71
N LEU A 147 6.72 -8.35 -20.53
CA LEU A 147 5.98 -9.45 -19.95
C LEU A 147 4.54 -9.38 -20.47
N SER A 148 4.07 -10.43 -21.13
CA SER A 148 2.68 -10.50 -21.59
C SER A 148 1.77 -10.40 -20.36
N GLY A 149 0.83 -9.44 -20.38
CA GLY A 149 -0.22 -9.34 -19.36
C GLY A 149 -1.17 -10.54 -19.50
N GLY A 150 -0.95 -11.55 -18.69
CA GLY A 150 -1.79 -12.72 -18.56
C GLY A 150 -1.98 -13.04 -17.09
#